data_e8ba175e82eedaf89b246dfa8d428e77
#
_entry.id   e8ba175e82eedaf89b246dfa8d428e77
#
_cell.length_a   1.000
_cell.length_b   1.000
_cell.length_c   1.000
_cell.angle_alpha   90.00
_cell.angle_beta   90.00
_cell.angle_gamma   90.00
#
_symmetry.space_group_name_H-M   'P 1'
#
loop_
_entity.id
_entity.type
_entity.pdbx_description
1 polymer ?
#
loop_
_entity_poly.entity_id
_entity_poly.type
_entity_poly.pdbx_seq_one_letter_code
_entity_poly.pdbx_strand_id
1 'polypeptide(L)'
;MFPKLRFKEFDDDWSPYVLKDFVSFRKGKGISKADISENGINECIRYGELYTTYGQVIDHIHSKTNVSKSECILSKAGDVIIPASGETQIDIATASCVLHDDIILSGDLNILSHEENGSWLAYYLSSAKKLEIAQLAQGNSVVHLYSSQLKDLKINKPSKEEQTKIASFLSAVDEKISQLTKKHELLSQYKQGMMQKLFSQQVRFKADDGSEFGEWDQLKFKDVIKIKYGKDHKKLDDGDIPVLGTGGVMRYVDSYLYEGESILIGRKGTIDKPRFISGKFWTVDTLFYTEIGEKILPKFAFQQLLLVNWLNLNEATGVPSLNTTSIGNIELKVPCLAEQTKIANVLSAIDQKIEVVSKQIEQAKQWKKGLLQQMFI
;
A
#
# COMPACT_ATOMS: atom_id res chain seq x y z
N MET A 1 -25.20 -23.81 9.64
CA MET A 1 -23.99 -23.14 10.18
C MET A 1 -24.30 -21.66 10.32
N PHE A 2 -24.09 -21.06 11.50
CA PHE A 2 -24.34 -19.64 11.71
C PHE A 2 -23.02 -18.88 11.70
N PRO A 3 -22.89 -17.79 10.92
CA PRO A 3 -21.77 -16.87 11.08
C PRO A 3 -21.80 -16.20 12.46
N LYS A 4 -20.61 -15.88 12.99
CA LYS A 4 -20.48 -15.21 14.31
C LYS A 4 -21.01 -13.78 14.30
N LEU A 5 -20.92 -13.11 13.16
CA LEU A 5 -21.45 -11.77 12.92
C LEU A 5 -22.49 -11.83 11.79
N ARG A 6 -23.70 -11.40 12.08
CA ARG A 6 -24.84 -11.45 11.15
C ARG A 6 -25.73 -10.22 11.33
N PHE A 7 -26.42 -9.82 10.29
CA PHE A 7 -27.48 -8.80 10.39
C PHE A 7 -28.68 -9.33 11.14
N LYS A 8 -29.23 -8.55 12.05
CA LYS A 8 -30.28 -8.97 13.00
C LYS A 8 -31.59 -9.40 12.35
N GLU A 9 -31.84 -8.93 11.13
CA GLU A 9 -33.03 -9.25 10.34
C GLU A 9 -33.00 -10.64 9.71
N PHE A 10 -31.89 -11.39 9.80
CA PHE A 10 -31.74 -12.72 9.25
C PHE A 10 -31.41 -13.72 10.38
N ASP A 11 -32.26 -14.72 10.54
CA ASP A 11 -32.15 -15.76 11.58
C ASP A 11 -32.20 -17.20 11.04
N ASP A 12 -32.55 -17.39 9.74
CA ASP A 12 -32.57 -18.69 9.09
C ASP A 12 -31.18 -19.30 8.93
N ASP A 13 -31.06 -20.61 9.03
CA ASP A 13 -29.82 -21.34 8.78
C ASP A 13 -29.36 -21.21 7.33
N TRP A 14 -28.05 -21.03 7.15
CA TRP A 14 -27.43 -21.15 5.82
C TRP A 14 -27.48 -22.59 5.34
N SER A 15 -28.06 -22.80 4.18
CA SER A 15 -28.26 -24.12 3.60
C SER A 15 -27.02 -24.64 2.88
N PRO A 16 -26.69 -25.96 3.03
CA PRO A 16 -25.54 -26.55 2.36
C PRO A 16 -25.84 -26.83 0.88
N TYR A 17 -24.86 -26.48 0.02
CA TYR A 17 -24.89 -26.74 -1.43
C TYR A 17 -23.52 -27.21 -1.90
N VAL A 18 -23.49 -27.80 -3.08
CA VAL A 18 -22.26 -28.05 -3.85
C VAL A 18 -22.23 -27.08 -5.03
N LEU A 19 -21.09 -26.52 -5.38
CA LEU A 19 -21.02 -25.48 -6.43
C LEU A 19 -21.66 -25.94 -7.74
N LYS A 20 -21.46 -27.17 -8.16
CA LYS A 20 -22.05 -27.73 -9.40
C LYS A 20 -23.57 -27.70 -9.44
N ASP A 21 -24.24 -27.59 -8.30
CA ASP A 21 -25.71 -27.65 -8.24
C ASP A 21 -26.37 -26.34 -8.71
N PHE A 22 -25.62 -25.24 -8.70
CA PHE A 22 -26.15 -23.91 -9.08
C PHE A 22 -25.19 -23.05 -9.90
N VAL A 23 -23.96 -23.55 -10.19
CA VAL A 23 -22.94 -22.83 -10.99
C VAL A 23 -22.70 -23.56 -12.31
N SER A 24 -22.77 -22.81 -13.41
CA SER A 24 -22.28 -23.22 -14.72
C SER A 24 -20.84 -22.77 -14.89
N PHE A 25 -19.94 -23.71 -15.21
CA PHE A 25 -18.52 -23.44 -15.36
C PHE A 25 -18.14 -23.24 -16.82
N ARG A 26 -17.51 -22.12 -17.13
CA ARG A 26 -16.91 -21.80 -18.43
C ARG A 26 -15.40 -21.56 -18.24
N LYS A 27 -14.63 -21.64 -19.31
CA LYS A 27 -13.21 -21.29 -19.31
C LYS A 27 -12.99 -20.06 -20.19
N GLY A 28 -12.17 -19.12 -19.72
CA GLY A 28 -11.76 -17.95 -20.49
C GLY A 28 -10.94 -18.35 -21.74
N LYS A 29 -10.88 -17.47 -22.72
CA LYS A 29 -10.16 -17.68 -23.98
C LYS A 29 -9.84 -16.34 -24.65
N GLY A 30 -8.83 -16.32 -25.47
CA GLY A 30 -8.66 -15.33 -26.53
C GLY A 30 -7.48 -14.37 -26.35
N ILE A 31 -7.08 -13.98 -25.15
CA ILE A 31 -6.00 -13.00 -24.97
C ILE A 31 -4.86 -13.52 -24.10
N SER A 32 -3.65 -13.08 -24.42
CA SER A 32 -2.41 -13.29 -23.68
C SER A 32 -1.84 -11.94 -23.17
N LYS A 33 -0.72 -11.98 -22.48
CA LYS A 33 -0.02 -10.76 -22.06
C LYS A 33 0.45 -9.90 -23.24
N ALA A 34 0.80 -10.53 -24.37
CA ALA A 34 1.28 -9.83 -25.56
C ALA A 34 0.16 -9.04 -26.27
N ASP A 35 -1.11 -9.39 -26.06
CA ASP A 35 -2.26 -8.76 -26.70
C ASP A 35 -2.75 -7.50 -25.97
N ILE A 36 -2.13 -7.14 -24.84
CA ILE A 36 -2.50 -5.97 -24.05
C ILE A 36 -1.95 -4.70 -24.71
N SER A 37 -2.80 -3.68 -24.81
CA SER A 37 -2.47 -2.39 -25.40
C SER A 37 -3.09 -1.26 -24.58
N GLU A 38 -2.30 -0.24 -24.21
CA GLU A 38 -2.82 0.95 -23.52
C GLU A 38 -3.90 1.68 -24.30
N ASN A 39 -3.81 1.64 -25.64
CA ASN A 39 -4.78 2.24 -26.56
C ASN A 39 -5.78 1.20 -27.12
N GLY A 40 -5.94 0.06 -26.48
CA GLY A 40 -6.89 -0.96 -26.87
C GLY A 40 -8.33 -0.45 -26.80
N ILE A 41 -9.18 -0.94 -27.70
CA ILE A 41 -10.60 -0.55 -27.80
C ILE A 41 -11.52 -1.42 -26.94
N ASN A 42 -11.12 -2.64 -26.64
CA ASN A 42 -11.90 -3.60 -25.87
C ASN A 42 -11.31 -3.79 -24.48
N GLU A 43 -12.15 -3.70 -23.47
CA GLU A 43 -11.79 -3.99 -22.08
C GLU A 43 -11.59 -5.48 -21.86
N CYS A 44 -10.59 -5.84 -21.06
CA CYS A 44 -10.25 -7.22 -20.81
C CYS A 44 -9.67 -7.46 -19.42
N ILE A 45 -9.81 -8.69 -18.93
CA ILE A 45 -9.28 -9.14 -17.63
C ILE A 45 -8.40 -10.36 -17.87
N ARG A 46 -7.16 -10.31 -17.32
CA ARG A 46 -6.24 -11.45 -17.30
C ARG A 46 -6.22 -12.11 -15.93
N TYR A 47 -5.95 -13.42 -15.91
CA TYR A 47 -5.94 -14.20 -14.67
C TYR A 47 -4.99 -13.64 -13.59
N GLY A 48 -3.81 -13.15 -13.97
CA GLY A 48 -2.83 -12.59 -13.04
C GLY A 48 -3.29 -11.29 -12.38
N GLU A 49 -4.19 -10.54 -13.01
CA GLU A 49 -4.71 -9.29 -12.46
C GLU A 49 -5.63 -9.50 -11.26
N LEU A 50 -6.20 -10.70 -11.10
CA LEU A 50 -7.09 -11.00 -9.99
C LEU A 50 -6.39 -10.96 -8.62
N TYR A 51 -5.10 -11.31 -8.59
CA TYR A 51 -4.33 -11.30 -7.34
C TYR A 51 -3.30 -10.17 -7.26
N THR A 52 -3.10 -9.40 -8.34
CA THR A 52 -2.18 -8.26 -8.34
C THR A 52 -2.87 -6.90 -8.34
N THR A 53 -4.06 -6.80 -8.94
CA THR A 53 -4.70 -5.52 -9.28
C THR A 53 -6.12 -5.41 -8.72
N TYR A 54 -6.92 -6.48 -8.88
CA TYR A 54 -8.33 -6.45 -8.53
C TYR A 54 -8.62 -6.92 -7.09
N GLY A 55 -9.74 -6.44 -6.55
CA GLY A 55 -10.37 -6.97 -5.34
C GLY A 55 -11.45 -8.01 -5.66
N GLN A 56 -12.32 -8.26 -4.68
CA GLN A 56 -13.41 -9.22 -4.83
C GLN A 56 -14.56 -8.73 -5.72
N VAL A 57 -14.64 -7.43 -6.01
CA VAL A 57 -15.62 -6.83 -6.91
C VAL A 57 -14.88 -6.00 -7.95
N ILE A 58 -15.13 -6.27 -9.23
CA ILE A 58 -14.50 -5.59 -10.37
C ILE A 58 -15.56 -4.72 -11.04
N ASP A 59 -15.46 -3.41 -10.79
CA ASP A 59 -16.30 -2.37 -11.38
C ASP A 59 -15.54 -1.57 -12.45
N HIS A 60 -14.22 -1.40 -12.28
CA HIS A 60 -13.35 -0.73 -13.25
C HIS A 60 -12.36 -1.70 -13.88
N ILE A 61 -12.25 -1.66 -15.21
CA ILE A 61 -11.35 -2.51 -15.96
C ILE A 61 -10.06 -1.76 -16.29
N HIS A 62 -8.93 -2.34 -15.90
CA HIS A 62 -7.62 -1.70 -16.06
C HIS A 62 -6.95 -2.00 -17.41
N SER A 63 -7.16 -3.20 -17.94
CA SER A 63 -6.48 -3.63 -19.16
C SER A 63 -7.37 -3.54 -20.38
N LYS A 64 -6.75 -3.23 -21.52
CA LYS A 64 -7.40 -3.16 -22.82
C LYS A 64 -6.64 -3.94 -23.88
N THR A 65 -7.36 -4.33 -24.94
CA THR A 65 -6.81 -5.08 -26.09
C THR A 65 -7.47 -4.64 -27.39
N ASN A 66 -6.81 -4.93 -28.51
CA ASN A 66 -7.39 -4.76 -29.84
C ASN A 66 -7.95 -6.08 -30.43
N VAL A 67 -7.88 -7.19 -29.68
CA VAL A 67 -8.46 -8.45 -30.09
C VAL A 67 -9.97 -8.33 -30.21
N SER A 68 -10.56 -8.93 -31.25
CA SER A 68 -12.01 -8.88 -31.49
C SER A 68 -12.76 -9.67 -30.42
N LYS A 69 -13.87 -9.11 -29.93
CA LYS A 69 -14.77 -9.79 -28.97
C LYS A 69 -15.33 -11.10 -29.52
N SER A 70 -15.50 -11.22 -30.85
CA SER A 70 -16.02 -12.43 -31.49
C SER A 70 -15.12 -13.66 -31.38
N GLU A 71 -13.83 -13.45 -31.07
CA GLU A 71 -12.85 -14.53 -30.92
C GLU A 71 -12.65 -14.95 -29.46
N CYS A 72 -13.30 -14.24 -28.53
CA CYS A 72 -13.07 -14.31 -27.11
C CYS A 72 -14.29 -14.84 -26.34
N ILE A 73 -14.06 -15.17 -25.08
CA ILE A 73 -15.11 -15.41 -24.09
C ILE A 73 -15.37 -14.11 -23.34
N LEU A 74 -16.64 -13.74 -23.26
CA LEU A 74 -17.07 -12.51 -22.63
C LEU A 74 -17.73 -12.78 -21.28
N SER A 75 -17.61 -11.81 -20.36
CA SER A 75 -18.31 -11.82 -19.09
C SER A 75 -19.80 -11.56 -19.24
N LYS A 76 -20.56 -12.04 -18.27
CA LYS A 76 -21.89 -11.55 -17.92
C LYS A 76 -21.81 -10.87 -16.56
N ALA A 77 -22.55 -9.79 -16.39
CA ALA A 77 -22.63 -9.10 -15.10
C ALA A 77 -23.02 -10.08 -13.98
N GLY A 78 -22.23 -10.13 -12.93
CA GLY A 78 -22.39 -11.09 -11.85
C GLY A 78 -21.57 -12.38 -11.99
N ASP A 79 -20.91 -12.65 -13.12
CA ASP A 79 -19.98 -13.77 -13.22
C ASP A 79 -18.88 -13.66 -12.17
N VAL A 80 -18.58 -14.76 -11.48
CA VAL A 80 -17.42 -14.85 -10.60
C VAL A 80 -16.28 -15.55 -11.33
N ILE A 81 -15.12 -14.94 -11.34
CA ILE A 81 -13.92 -15.44 -12.01
C ILE A 81 -12.84 -15.83 -11.01
N ILE A 82 -12.16 -16.94 -11.25
CA ILE A 82 -11.08 -17.49 -10.44
C ILE A 82 -9.90 -17.83 -11.35
N PRO A 83 -8.63 -17.50 -11.01
CA PRO A 83 -7.49 -17.93 -11.81
C PRO A 83 -7.46 -19.46 -11.98
N ALA A 84 -7.13 -19.93 -13.17
CA ALA A 84 -6.85 -21.34 -13.43
C ALA A 84 -5.35 -21.65 -13.39
N SER A 85 -4.50 -20.60 -13.37
CA SER A 85 -3.04 -20.69 -13.22
C SER A 85 -2.53 -19.56 -12.32
N GLY A 86 -1.43 -19.79 -11.59
CA GLY A 86 -0.84 -18.80 -10.69
C GLY A 86 0.54 -19.20 -10.20
N GLU A 87 1.20 -18.29 -9.46
CA GLU A 87 2.52 -18.52 -8.89
C GLU A 87 2.46 -19.28 -7.56
N THR A 88 1.44 -19.02 -6.76
CA THR A 88 1.23 -19.71 -5.48
C THR A 88 -0.19 -20.25 -5.36
N GLN A 89 -0.36 -21.24 -4.50
CA GLN A 89 -1.69 -21.80 -4.18
C GLN A 89 -2.63 -20.75 -3.56
N ILE A 90 -2.10 -19.81 -2.82
CA ILE A 90 -2.87 -18.73 -2.18
C ILE A 90 -3.32 -17.68 -3.20
N ASP A 91 -2.50 -17.35 -4.18
CA ASP A 91 -2.85 -16.39 -5.24
C ASP A 91 -3.98 -16.92 -6.10
N ILE A 92 -3.88 -18.20 -6.50
CA ILE A 92 -4.90 -18.85 -7.35
C ILE A 92 -6.26 -19.00 -6.63
N ALA A 93 -6.29 -18.98 -5.31
CA ALA A 93 -7.51 -19.04 -4.50
C ALA A 93 -8.16 -17.66 -4.31
N THR A 94 -8.11 -16.81 -5.35
CA THR A 94 -8.73 -15.49 -5.36
C THR A 94 -9.92 -15.50 -6.31
N ALA A 95 -11.09 -15.13 -5.80
CA ALA A 95 -12.32 -15.01 -6.58
C ALA A 95 -12.73 -13.54 -6.71
N SER A 96 -13.18 -13.13 -7.89
CA SER A 96 -13.65 -11.77 -8.14
C SER A 96 -14.95 -11.80 -8.95
N CYS A 97 -15.91 -10.97 -8.59
CA CYS A 97 -17.16 -10.77 -9.33
C CYS A 97 -16.98 -9.65 -10.35
N VAL A 98 -17.30 -9.90 -11.62
CA VAL A 98 -17.29 -8.89 -12.69
C VAL A 98 -18.68 -8.27 -12.77
N LEU A 99 -18.78 -6.93 -12.63
CA LEU A 99 -20.07 -6.23 -12.63
C LEU A 99 -20.59 -5.85 -14.02
N HIS A 100 -19.77 -6.03 -15.07
CA HIS A 100 -20.08 -5.59 -16.42
C HIS A 100 -20.22 -6.77 -17.39
N ASP A 101 -21.14 -6.61 -18.33
CA ASP A 101 -21.25 -7.49 -19.50
C ASP A 101 -20.12 -7.18 -20.50
N ASP A 102 -19.85 -8.14 -21.37
CA ASP A 102 -19.02 -7.97 -22.56
C ASP A 102 -17.55 -7.62 -22.32
N ILE A 103 -17.02 -7.91 -21.14
CA ILE A 103 -15.58 -7.82 -20.86
C ILE A 103 -14.89 -9.10 -21.35
N ILE A 104 -13.80 -8.98 -22.12
CA ILE A 104 -13.02 -10.11 -22.59
C ILE A 104 -12.33 -10.78 -21.40
N LEU A 105 -12.55 -12.08 -21.21
CA LEU A 105 -11.95 -12.90 -20.17
C LEU A 105 -10.85 -13.80 -20.76
N SER A 106 -9.60 -13.55 -20.35
CA SER A 106 -8.42 -14.24 -20.89
C SER A 106 -8.45 -15.74 -20.65
N GLY A 107 -7.59 -16.48 -21.33
CA GLY A 107 -7.25 -17.84 -20.97
C GLY A 107 -6.83 -17.95 -19.50
N ASP A 108 -6.81 -19.17 -18.97
CA ASP A 108 -6.48 -19.45 -17.57
C ASP A 108 -7.36 -18.73 -16.51
N LEU A 109 -8.64 -18.52 -16.88
CA LEU A 109 -9.72 -18.14 -15.98
C LEU A 109 -10.78 -19.22 -15.91
N ASN A 110 -11.16 -19.63 -14.69
CA ASN A 110 -12.39 -20.35 -14.43
C ASN A 110 -13.51 -19.31 -14.26
N ILE A 111 -14.58 -19.41 -15.04
CA ILE A 111 -15.72 -18.49 -15.00
C ILE A 111 -16.91 -19.25 -14.43
N LEU A 112 -17.46 -18.73 -13.35
CA LEU A 112 -18.59 -19.26 -12.60
C LEU A 112 -19.82 -18.39 -12.89
N SER A 113 -20.73 -18.89 -13.74
CA SER A 113 -22.00 -18.22 -14.06
C SER A 113 -23.13 -18.82 -13.23
N HIS A 114 -23.95 -17.98 -12.59
CA HIS A 114 -24.97 -18.37 -11.61
C HIS A 114 -26.03 -17.27 -11.45
N GLU A 115 -27.08 -17.58 -10.67
CA GLU A 115 -28.18 -16.67 -10.37
C GLU A 115 -28.09 -16.05 -8.95
N GLU A 116 -27.02 -16.33 -8.19
CA GLU A 116 -26.77 -15.79 -6.87
C GLU A 116 -26.18 -14.39 -6.94
N ASN A 117 -25.99 -13.71 -5.79
CA ASN A 117 -25.27 -12.46 -5.76
C ASN A 117 -23.75 -12.72 -5.97
N GLY A 118 -23.22 -12.33 -7.11
CA GLY A 118 -21.82 -12.61 -7.50
C GLY A 118 -20.79 -11.98 -6.57
N SER A 119 -21.05 -10.77 -6.10
CA SER A 119 -20.16 -10.11 -5.14
C SER A 119 -20.10 -10.87 -3.82
N TRP A 120 -21.25 -11.32 -3.29
CA TRP A 120 -21.28 -12.19 -2.10
C TRP A 120 -20.47 -13.48 -2.34
N LEU A 121 -20.69 -14.15 -3.47
CA LEU A 121 -20.00 -15.39 -3.78
C LEU A 121 -18.48 -15.18 -3.88
N ALA A 122 -18.04 -14.08 -4.50
CA ALA A 122 -16.62 -13.74 -4.59
C ALA A 122 -15.99 -13.49 -3.21
N TYR A 123 -16.66 -12.74 -2.31
CA TYR A 123 -16.22 -12.55 -0.92
C TYR A 123 -16.16 -13.88 -0.17
N TYR A 124 -17.19 -14.71 -0.29
CA TYR A 124 -17.27 -15.99 0.40
C TYR A 124 -16.14 -16.95 -0.05
N LEU A 125 -15.94 -17.10 -1.36
CA LEU A 125 -14.90 -17.97 -1.90
C LEU A 125 -13.49 -17.46 -1.56
N SER A 126 -13.26 -16.15 -1.61
CA SER A 126 -11.96 -15.54 -1.28
C SER A 126 -11.67 -15.45 0.22
N SER A 127 -12.62 -15.78 1.11
CA SER A 127 -12.43 -15.77 2.55
C SER A 127 -12.65 -17.14 3.20
N ALA A 128 -13.90 -17.57 3.35
CA ALA A 128 -14.23 -18.84 4.01
C ALA A 128 -13.68 -20.07 3.27
N LYS A 129 -13.63 -20.01 1.95
CA LYS A 129 -13.19 -21.12 1.10
C LYS A 129 -11.78 -20.98 0.55
N LYS A 130 -11.09 -19.89 0.85
CA LYS A 130 -9.77 -19.61 0.30
C LYS A 130 -8.76 -20.74 0.52
N LEU A 131 -8.66 -21.26 1.73
CA LEU A 131 -7.72 -22.34 2.04
C LEU A 131 -8.13 -23.68 1.39
N GLU A 132 -9.42 -23.98 1.35
CA GLU A 132 -9.94 -25.17 0.66
C GLU A 132 -9.62 -25.12 -0.83
N ILE A 133 -9.87 -23.97 -1.49
CA ILE A 133 -9.55 -23.75 -2.91
C ILE A 133 -8.04 -23.85 -3.14
N ALA A 134 -7.22 -23.25 -2.27
CA ALA A 134 -5.76 -23.34 -2.36
C ALA A 134 -5.26 -24.79 -2.29
N GLN A 135 -5.88 -25.64 -1.45
CA GLN A 135 -5.53 -27.06 -1.34
C GLN A 135 -5.94 -27.88 -2.57
N LEU A 136 -6.93 -27.44 -3.35
CA LEU A 136 -7.30 -28.08 -4.61
C LEU A 136 -6.28 -27.84 -5.73
N ALA A 137 -5.50 -26.78 -5.64
CA ALA A 137 -4.54 -26.39 -6.65
C ALA A 137 -3.33 -27.34 -6.70
N GLN A 138 -2.87 -27.67 -7.90
CA GLN A 138 -1.81 -28.64 -8.18
C GLN A 138 -0.67 -28.00 -8.97
N GLY A 139 0.56 -28.41 -8.71
CA GLY A 139 1.77 -27.96 -9.38
C GLY A 139 2.81 -27.37 -8.43
N ASN A 140 4.07 -27.25 -8.89
CA ASN A 140 5.19 -26.76 -8.10
C ASN A 140 5.66 -25.36 -8.53
N SER A 141 6.03 -25.21 -9.81
CA SER A 141 6.54 -23.94 -10.35
C SER A 141 5.42 -23.04 -10.87
N VAL A 142 4.40 -23.66 -11.48
CA VAL A 142 3.13 -23.03 -11.85
C VAL A 142 2.04 -23.87 -11.23
N VAL A 143 1.15 -23.24 -10.53
CA VAL A 143 0.03 -23.89 -9.87
C VAL A 143 -1.19 -23.81 -10.76
N HIS A 144 -1.93 -24.91 -10.90
CA HIS A 144 -3.15 -25.02 -11.71
C HIS A 144 -4.37 -25.39 -10.88
N LEU A 145 -5.50 -24.77 -11.18
CA LEU A 145 -6.79 -25.03 -10.57
C LEU A 145 -7.83 -25.33 -11.66
N TYR A 146 -8.33 -26.54 -11.67
CA TYR A 146 -9.28 -26.98 -12.69
C TYR A 146 -10.73 -26.82 -12.20
N SER A 147 -11.62 -26.47 -13.13
CA SER A 147 -13.05 -26.36 -12.84
C SER A 147 -13.66 -27.67 -12.30
N SER A 148 -13.12 -28.82 -12.71
CA SER A 148 -13.54 -30.14 -12.19
C SER A 148 -13.33 -30.28 -10.68
N GLN A 149 -12.30 -29.65 -10.13
CA GLN A 149 -12.01 -29.65 -8.69
C GLN A 149 -12.93 -28.66 -7.93
N LEU A 150 -13.22 -27.50 -8.53
CA LEU A 150 -14.13 -26.51 -7.96
C LEU A 150 -15.59 -26.99 -7.90
N LYS A 151 -16.02 -27.79 -8.87
CA LYS A 151 -17.39 -28.31 -8.98
C LYS A 151 -17.89 -28.97 -7.68
N ASP A 152 -17.03 -29.69 -6.99
CA ASP A 152 -17.39 -30.47 -5.80
C ASP A 152 -17.17 -29.68 -4.49
N LEU A 153 -16.80 -28.40 -4.57
CA LEU A 153 -16.64 -27.55 -3.39
C LEU A 153 -17.97 -27.34 -2.68
N LYS A 154 -17.99 -27.69 -1.39
CA LYS A 154 -19.17 -27.52 -0.53
C LYS A 154 -19.21 -26.12 0.04
N ILE A 155 -20.34 -25.47 -0.05
CA ILE A 155 -20.59 -24.14 0.50
C ILE A 155 -21.87 -24.11 1.33
N ASN A 156 -21.99 -23.13 2.22
CA ASN A 156 -23.26 -22.80 2.85
C ASN A 156 -23.69 -21.43 2.33
N LYS A 157 -24.93 -21.29 1.86
CA LYS A 157 -25.42 -20.02 1.34
C LYS A 157 -26.69 -19.58 2.06
N PRO A 158 -26.81 -18.25 2.37
CA PRO A 158 -28.03 -17.65 2.91
C PRO A 158 -29.03 -17.36 1.79
N SER A 159 -30.15 -16.74 2.16
CA SER A 159 -31.12 -16.19 1.21
C SER A 159 -30.46 -15.13 0.32
N LYS A 160 -31.05 -14.87 -0.87
CA LYS A 160 -30.55 -13.85 -1.81
C LYS A 160 -30.56 -12.43 -1.22
N GLU A 161 -31.52 -12.16 -0.36
CA GLU A 161 -31.64 -10.90 0.37
C GLU A 161 -30.48 -10.69 1.31
N GLU A 162 -30.10 -11.72 2.08
CA GLU A 162 -28.95 -11.67 2.97
C GLU A 162 -27.63 -11.59 2.19
N GLN A 163 -27.49 -12.36 1.10
CA GLN A 163 -26.33 -12.25 0.20
C GLN A 163 -26.15 -10.81 -0.28
N THR A 164 -27.22 -10.17 -0.71
CA THR A 164 -27.20 -8.78 -1.20
C THR A 164 -26.81 -7.80 -0.09
N LYS A 165 -27.33 -7.99 1.12
CA LYS A 165 -27.00 -7.17 2.28
C LYS A 165 -25.52 -7.28 2.65
N ILE A 166 -24.99 -8.52 2.72
CA ILE A 166 -23.58 -8.78 3.00
C ILE A 166 -22.68 -8.17 1.92
N ALA A 167 -23.00 -8.42 0.64
CA ALA A 167 -22.23 -7.90 -0.49
C ALA A 167 -22.18 -6.38 -0.49
N SER A 168 -23.31 -5.70 -0.32
CA SER A 168 -23.39 -4.25 -0.28
C SER A 168 -22.59 -3.66 0.87
N PHE A 169 -22.65 -4.28 2.05
CA PHE A 169 -21.87 -3.84 3.22
C PHE A 169 -20.36 -3.99 3.00
N LEU A 170 -19.89 -5.15 2.52
CA LEU A 170 -18.47 -5.39 2.27
C LEU A 170 -17.93 -4.53 1.13
N SER A 171 -18.73 -4.31 0.07
CA SER A 171 -18.37 -3.40 -1.03
C SER A 171 -18.23 -1.95 -0.55
N ALA A 172 -19.12 -1.48 0.36
CA ALA A 172 -18.98 -0.15 0.95
C ALA A 172 -17.71 -0.01 1.81
N VAL A 173 -17.28 -1.09 2.49
CA VAL A 173 -15.99 -1.11 3.20
C VAL A 173 -14.81 -1.01 2.23
N ASP A 174 -14.87 -1.73 1.10
CA ASP A 174 -13.82 -1.66 0.06
C ASP A 174 -13.76 -0.30 -0.60
N GLU A 175 -14.90 0.29 -0.90
CA GLU A 175 -14.98 1.66 -1.42
C GLU A 175 -14.34 2.66 -0.44
N LYS A 176 -14.61 2.52 0.86
CA LYS A 176 -13.97 3.37 1.88
C LYS A 176 -12.46 3.23 1.92
N ILE A 177 -11.94 2.00 1.80
CA ILE A 177 -10.50 1.74 1.74
C ILE A 177 -9.91 2.38 0.47
N SER A 178 -10.57 2.24 -0.67
CA SER A 178 -10.16 2.85 -1.95
C SER A 178 -10.11 4.38 -1.86
N GLN A 179 -11.16 5.02 -1.32
CA GLN A 179 -11.22 6.47 -1.11
C GLN A 179 -10.10 6.97 -0.20
N LEU A 180 -9.80 6.26 0.89
CA LEU A 180 -8.70 6.60 1.79
C LEU A 180 -7.34 6.45 1.09
N THR A 181 -7.15 5.39 0.31
CA THR A 181 -5.92 5.17 -0.47
C THR A 181 -5.72 6.30 -1.48
N LYS A 182 -6.76 6.67 -2.22
CA LYS A 182 -6.69 7.79 -3.17
C LYS A 182 -6.40 9.12 -2.47
N LYS A 183 -7.02 9.36 -1.31
CA LYS A 183 -6.72 10.54 -0.50
C LYS A 183 -5.25 10.59 -0.05
N HIS A 184 -4.69 9.45 0.36
CA HIS A 184 -3.28 9.34 0.74
C HIS A 184 -2.35 9.70 -0.43
N GLU A 185 -2.61 9.15 -1.62
CA GLU A 185 -1.86 9.46 -2.84
C GLU A 185 -1.89 10.95 -3.18
N LEU A 186 -3.10 11.54 -3.19
CA LEU A 186 -3.27 12.96 -3.52
C LEU A 186 -2.58 13.89 -2.50
N LEU A 187 -2.64 13.56 -1.21
CA LEU A 187 -1.93 14.32 -0.17
C LEU A 187 -0.42 14.20 -0.34
N SER A 188 0.10 13.03 -0.71
CA SER A 188 1.53 12.80 -0.96
C SER A 188 2.01 13.59 -2.18
N GLN A 189 1.25 13.57 -3.28
CA GLN A 189 1.52 14.37 -4.48
C GLN A 189 1.45 15.88 -4.20
N TYR A 190 0.44 16.31 -3.43
CA TYR A 190 0.30 17.71 -3.01
C TYR A 190 1.51 18.16 -2.19
N LYS A 191 1.94 17.35 -1.19
CA LYS A 191 3.15 17.62 -0.40
C LYS A 191 4.37 17.78 -1.31
N GLN A 192 4.60 16.83 -2.21
CA GLN A 192 5.74 16.86 -3.13
C GLN A 192 5.74 18.13 -3.99
N GLY A 193 4.60 18.50 -4.56
CA GLY A 193 4.45 19.73 -5.34
C GLY A 193 4.68 20.99 -4.51
N MET A 194 4.18 21.05 -3.27
CA MET A 194 4.43 22.16 -2.35
C MET A 194 5.90 22.28 -1.97
N MET A 195 6.56 21.17 -1.65
CA MET A 195 8.00 21.16 -1.37
C MET A 195 8.80 21.71 -2.54
N GLN A 196 8.54 21.27 -3.77
CA GLN A 196 9.21 21.76 -4.97
C GLN A 196 9.04 23.28 -5.13
N LYS A 197 7.80 23.79 -4.99
CA LYS A 197 7.51 25.22 -5.15
C LYS A 197 8.12 26.07 -4.03
N LEU A 198 8.09 25.61 -2.79
CA LEU A 198 8.66 26.35 -1.65
C LEU A 198 10.20 26.40 -1.73
N PHE A 199 10.86 25.27 -1.96
CA PHE A 199 12.32 25.22 -1.99
C PHE A 199 12.94 25.76 -3.29
N SER A 200 12.15 25.86 -4.38
CA SER A 200 12.53 26.64 -5.58
C SER A 200 12.20 28.13 -5.47
N GLN A 201 11.55 28.56 -4.40
CA GLN A 201 11.08 29.93 -4.18
C GLN A 201 10.03 30.43 -5.20
N GLN A 202 9.37 29.51 -5.94
CA GLN A 202 8.22 29.86 -6.78
C GLN A 202 7.03 30.34 -5.95
N VAL A 203 6.91 29.83 -4.71
CA VAL A 203 5.96 30.27 -3.70
C VAL A 203 6.74 30.58 -2.46
N ARG A 204 6.50 31.77 -1.87
CA ARG A 204 7.07 32.18 -0.57
C ARG A 204 5.98 32.64 0.37
N PHE A 205 6.21 32.44 1.64
CA PHE A 205 5.37 33.03 2.67
C PHE A 205 5.74 34.48 2.89
N LYS A 206 4.80 35.28 3.39
CA LYS A 206 5.04 36.64 3.88
C LYS A 206 5.14 36.62 5.40
N ALA A 207 5.80 37.62 5.96
CA ALA A 207 5.80 37.89 7.39
C ALA A 207 4.38 38.23 7.88
N ASP A 208 4.17 38.21 9.21
CA ASP A 208 2.83 38.40 9.77
C ASP A 208 2.28 39.83 9.56
N ASP A 209 3.17 40.79 9.34
CA ASP A 209 2.84 42.17 8.95
C ASP A 209 2.57 42.35 7.44
N GLY A 210 2.65 41.27 6.65
CA GLY A 210 2.45 41.26 5.20
C GLY A 210 3.70 41.59 4.38
N SER A 211 4.84 41.92 5.02
CA SER A 211 6.10 42.18 4.31
C SER A 211 6.71 40.90 3.73
N GLU A 212 7.56 41.06 2.72
CA GLU A 212 8.34 39.96 2.16
C GLU A 212 9.53 39.64 3.07
N PHE A 213 9.87 38.35 3.17
CA PHE A 213 11.13 37.94 3.82
C PHE A 213 12.34 38.25 2.93
N GLY A 214 13.51 38.41 3.56
CA GLY A 214 14.78 38.61 2.86
C GLY A 214 15.20 37.45 1.99
N GLU A 215 16.34 37.58 1.33
CA GLU A 215 16.91 36.50 0.51
C GLU A 215 17.35 35.31 1.35
N TRP A 216 17.43 34.14 0.74
CA TRP A 216 17.88 32.92 1.37
C TRP A 216 19.39 32.79 1.29
N ASP A 217 20.05 32.49 2.41
CA ASP A 217 21.47 32.16 2.44
C ASP A 217 21.74 30.79 1.79
N GLN A 218 22.86 30.68 1.08
CA GLN A 218 23.38 29.40 0.58
C GLN A 218 24.46 28.93 1.55
N LEU A 219 24.18 27.87 2.32
CA LEU A 219 25.07 27.33 3.33
C LEU A 219 25.35 25.85 3.04
N LYS A 220 26.55 25.37 3.42
CA LYS A 220 26.81 23.93 3.38
C LYS A 220 26.21 23.25 4.59
N PHE A 221 25.80 21.99 4.42
CA PHE A 221 25.27 21.19 5.51
C PHE A 221 26.15 21.27 6.76
N LYS A 222 27.47 21.09 6.62
CA LYS A 222 28.45 21.12 7.71
C LYS A 222 28.51 22.45 8.47
N ASP A 223 28.06 23.56 7.88
CA ASP A 223 28.09 24.88 8.48
C ASP A 223 26.93 25.10 9.47
N VAL A 224 25.88 24.29 9.37
CA VAL A 224 24.65 24.42 10.15
C VAL A 224 24.22 23.13 10.86
N ILE A 225 24.76 21.97 10.47
CA ILE A 225 24.39 20.67 11.03
C ILE A 225 25.65 19.82 11.23
N LYS A 226 25.82 19.26 12.44
CA LYS A 226 26.93 18.36 12.78
C LYS A 226 26.47 16.91 12.62
N ILE A 227 27.23 16.11 11.88
CA ILE A 227 26.99 14.68 11.73
C ILE A 227 27.70 13.90 12.82
N LYS A 228 26.98 13.00 13.46
CA LYS A 228 27.49 12.11 14.52
C LYS A 228 27.32 10.65 14.15
N TYR A 229 28.22 9.83 14.62
CA TYR A 229 28.19 8.39 14.41
C TYR A 229 27.38 7.70 15.48
N GLY A 230 26.61 6.71 15.08
CA GLY A 230 26.04 5.75 16.00
C GLY A 230 27.10 4.89 16.68
N LYS A 231 26.72 4.17 17.73
CA LYS A 231 27.60 3.33 18.55
C LYS A 231 27.04 1.94 18.76
N ASP A 232 27.91 0.99 19.13
CA ASP A 232 27.47 -0.34 19.53
C ASP A 232 26.55 -0.28 20.76
N HIS A 233 25.50 -1.08 20.76
CA HIS A 233 24.47 -1.13 21.78
C HIS A 233 24.40 -2.47 22.54
N LYS A 234 25.28 -3.42 22.20
CA LYS A 234 25.20 -4.81 22.71
C LYS A 234 25.39 -4.93 24.21
N LYS A 235 26.10 -3.97 24.79
CA LYS A 235 26.41 -3.95 26.24
C LYS A 235 25.39 -3.16 27.08
N LEU A 236 24.36 -2.58 26.45
CA LEU A 236 23.32 -1.85 27.13
C LEU A 236 22.24 -2.82 27.64
N ASP A 237 21.69 -2.52 28.79
CA ASP A 237 20.57 -3.28 29.34
C ASP A 237 19.24 -2.93 28.63
N ASP A 238 18.22 -3.76 28.83
CA ASP A 238 16.88 -3.51 28.28
C ASP A 238 16.23 -2.32 28.99
N GLY A 239 15.46 -1.51 28.26
CA GLY A 239 14.81 -0.30 28.76
C GLY A 239 13.77 0.23 27.78
N ASP A 240 13.52 1.55 27.83
CA ASP A 240 12.45 2.20 27.04
C ASP A 240 12.98 3.08 25.90
N ILE A 241 14.31 3.21 25.75
CA ILE A 241 14.93 4.07 24.74
C ILE A 241 15.17 3.29 23.46
N PRO A 242 14.64 3.74 22.31
CA PRO A 242 14.76 3.00 21.04
C PRO A 242 16.20 3.02 20.53
N VAL A 243 16.70 1.85 20.15
CA VAL A 243 17.91 1.66 19.35
C VAL A 243 17.49 1.58 17.88
N LEU A 244 18.03 2.49 17.07
CA LEU A 244 17.64 2.69 15.68
C LEU A 244 18.75 2.24 14.73
N GLY A 245 18.37 1.42 13.78
CA GLY A 245 19.14 1.10 12.58
C GLY A 245 18.50 1.69 11.33
N THR A 246 19.08 1.45 10.16
CA THR A 246 18.55 1.95 8.88
C THR A 246 17.15 1.39 8.56
N GLY A 247 16.81 0.20 9.07
CA GLY A 247 15.49 -0.43 8.90
C GLY A 247 14.43 0.00 9.93
N GLY A 248 14.78 0.74 10.98
CA GLY A 248 13.84 1.14 12.04
C GLY A 248 14.34 0.83 13.44
N VAL A 249 13.41 0.67 14.39
CA VAL A 249 13.71 0.29 15.78
C VAL A 249 14.13 -1.19 15.80
N MET A 250 15.29 -1.47 16.41
CA MET A 250 15.86 -2.81 16.55
C MET A 250 15.54 -3.44 17.91
N ARG A 251 15.66 -2.65 18.98
CA ARG A 251 15.34 -3.01 20.38
C ARG A 251 15.19 -1.75 21.22
N TYR A 252 14.91 -1.92 22.48
CA TYR A 252 14.87 -0.83 23.46
C TYR A 252 15.95 -1.06 24.53
N VAL A 253 16.57 0.03 25.01
CA VAL A 253 17.68 0.02 25.98
C VAL A 253 17.47 1.03 27.10
N ASP A 254 18.28 0.93 28.14
CA ASP A 254 18.23 1.80 29.35
C ASP A 254 18.93 3.14 29.17
N SER A 255 19.76 3.30 28.14
CA SER A 255 20.64 4.45 27.93
C SER A 255 20.41 5.10 26.57
N TYR A 256 20.63 6.41 26.47
CA TYR A 256 20.52 7.15 25.22
C TYR A 256 21.87 7.67 24.73
N LEU A 257 22.01 7.79 23.41
CA LEU A 257 23.17 8.39 22.76
C LEU A 257 22.98 9.89 22.56
N TYR A 258 21.75 10.30 22.32
CA TYR A 258 21.37 11.70 22.12
C TYR A 258 19.92 11.92 22.59
N GLU A 259 19.67 13.14 23.09
CA GLU A 259 18.34 13.63 23.47
C GLU A 259 18.09 14.96 22.76
N GLY A 260 17.01 15.06 22.00
CA GLY A 260 16.62 16.25 21.25
C GLY A 260 16.02 15.94 19.90
N GLU A 261 15.86 16.96 19.06
CA GLU A 261 15.44 16.80 17.66
C GLU A 261 16.66 16.52 16.79
N SER A 262 16.57 15.47 15.96
CA SER A 262 17.67 15.03 15.11
C SER A 262 17.15 14.49 13.78
N ILE A 263 18.00 14.54 12.76
CA ILE A 263 17.76 13.89 11.48
C ILE A 263 18.70 12.69 11.37
N LEU A 264 18.11 11.52 11.17
CA LEU A 264 18.82 10.28 11.00
C LEU A 264 19.10 10.05 9.51
N ILE A 265 20.37 9.77 9.18
CA ILE A 265 20.83 9.56 7.81
C ILE A 265 21.50 8.20 7.72
N GLY A 266 21.08 7.35 6.80
CA GLY A 266 21.68 6.04 6.59
C GLY A 266 23.15 6.17 6.17
N ARG A 267 24.05 5.54 6.93
CA ARG A 267 25.47 5.44 6.58
C ARG A 267 25.73 4.26 5.65
N LYS A 268 25.06 3.11 5.89
CA LYS A 268 25.19 1.88 5.09
C LYS A 268 23.81 1.23 4.92
N GLY A 269 23.54 0.68 3.75
CA GLY A 269 22.28 0.02 3.42
C GLY A 269 21.25 1.01 2.86
N THR A 270 20.17 1.28 3.57
CA THR A 270 19.16 2.28 3.14
C THR A 270 19.66 3.69 3.41
N ILE A 271 20.28 4.30 2.40
CA ILE A 271 20.90 5.65 2.49
C ILE A 271 19.99 6.79 2.04
N ASP A 272 18.93 6.48 1.30
CA ASP A 272 18.05 7.43 0.60
C ASP A 272 16.78 7.83 1.37
N LYS A 273 16.67 7.40 2.63
CA LYS A 273 15.50 7.65 3.47
C LYS A 273 15.87 8.31 4.80
N PRO A 274 16.19 9.62 4.78
CA PRO A 274 16.40 10.34 6.03
C PRO A 274 15.12 10.31 6.89
N ARG A 275 15.29 10.29 8.21
CA ARG A 275 14.17 10.25 9.17
C ARG A 275 14.34 11.32 10.23
N PHE A 276 13.23 11.97 10.59
CA PHE A 276 13.18 12.87 11.72
C PHE A 276 12.87 12.11 13.00
N ILE A 277 13.54 12.45 14.10
CA ILE A 277 13.29 11.90 15.42
C ILE A 277 13.36 13.01 16.47
N SER A 278 12.60 12.87 17.54
CA SER A 278 12.63 13.75 18.71
C SER A 278 12.60 12.92 19.99
N GLY A 279 13.31 13.38 21.02
CA GLY A 279 13.42 12.72 22.32
C GLY A 279 14.72 11.95 22.49
N LYS A 280 14.73 10.94 23.38
CA LYS A 280 15.90 10.10 23.66
C LYS A 280 15.97 8.94 22.70
N PHE A 281 17.16 8.70 22.14
CA PHE A 281 17.39 7.58 21.24
C PHE A 281 18.84 7.13 21.24
N TRP A 282 19.06 5.93 20.68
CA TRP A 282 20.36 5.37 20.33
C TRP A 282 20.39 5.03 18.85
N THR A 283 21.54 5.25 18.17
CA THR A 283 21.75 4.80 16.79
C THR A 283 22.93 3.85 16.71
N VAL A 284 22.80 2.83 15.84
CA VAL A 284 23.90 1.90 15.54
C VAL A 284 24.86 2.52 14.51
N ASP A 285 26.05 1.92 14.34
CA ASP A 285 27.12 2.41 13.48
C ASP A 285 26.77 2.55 12.00
N THR A 286 25.71 1.89 11.53
CA THR A 286 25.20 2.02 10.14
C THR A 286 24.26 3.23 9.95
N LEU A 287 23.99 3.99 10.99
CA LEU A 287 23.09 5.14 10.99
C LEU A 287 23.74 6.36 11.63
N PHE A 288 23.86 7.44 10.88
CA PHE A 288 24.23 8.75 11.43
C PHE A 288 23.04 9.39 12.14
N TYR A 289 23.35 10.20 13.16
CA TYR A 289 22.43 11.19 13.71
C TYR A 289 23.02 12.59 13.60
N THR A 290 22.21 13.62 13.77
CA THR A 290 22.63 15.01 13.58
C THR A 290 22.38 15.84 14.82
N GLU A 291 23.30 16.77 15.09
CA GLU A 291 23.12 17.88 16.01
C GLU A 291 22.86 19.13 15.16
N ILE A 292 21.71 19.76 15.35
CA ILE A 292 21.26 20.89 14.53
C ILE A 292 21.75 22.19 15.16
N GLY A 293 22.35 23.07 14.36
CA GLY A 293 22.82 24.38 14.80
C GLY A 293 21.69 25.43 14.86
N GLU A 294 21.99 26.59 15.44
CA GLU A 294 21.00 27.65 15.73
C GLU A 294 20.43 28.34 14.47
N LYS A 295 21.12 28.25 13.32
CA LYS A 295 20.72 28.94 12.09
C LYS A 295 19.62 28.20 11.30
N ILE A 296 19.36 26.93 11.62
CA ILE A 296 18.43 26.11 10.88
C ILE A 296 17.51 25.32 11.82
N LEU A 297 16.21 25.32 11.55
CA LEU A 297 15.25 24.53 12.32
C LEU A 297 15.29 23.05 11.89
N PRO A 298 15.27 22.11 12.85
CA PRO A 298 15.36 20.67 12.54
C PRO A 298 14.30 20.18 11.55
N LYS A 299 13.05 20.59 11.75
CA LYS A 299 11.94 20.21 10.85
C LYS A 299 12.06 20.83 9.47
N PHE A 300 12.55 22.07 9.36
CA PHE A 300 12.82 22.70 8.06
C PHE A 300 13.96 21.98 7.34
N ALA A 301 15.07 21.73 8.02
CA ALA A 301 16.20 20.99 7.47
C ALA A 301 15.77 19.60 6.98
N PHE A 302 14.98 18.88 7.77
CA PHE A 302 14.46 17.55 7.40
C PHE A 302 13.68 17.60 6.10
N GLN A 303 12.77 18.57 5.92
CA GLN A 303 12.00 18.68 4.67
C GLN A 303 12.89 18.96 3.46
N GLN A 304 13.94 19.78 3.62
CA GLN A 304 14.88 20.05 2.54
C GLN A 304 15.72 18.81 2.20
N LEU A 305 16.12 18.03 3.19
CA LEU A 305 16.89 16.80 3.01
C LEU A 305 16.08 15.67 2.33
N LEU A 306 14.75 15.72 2.36
CA LEU A 306 13.90 14.80 1.59
C LEU A 306 13.99 15.04 0.07
N LEU A 307 14.47 16.19 -0.38
CA LEU A 307 14.66 16.54 -1.79
C LEU A 307 16.06 16.16 -2.32
N VAL A 308 16.98 15.81 -1.44
CA VAL A 308 18.35 15.45 -1.84
C VAL A 308 18.35 14.08 -2.54
N ASN A 309 19.05 14.01 -3.67
CA ASN A 309 19.31 12.72 -4.32
C ASN A 309 20.48 12.01 -3.63
N TRP A 310 20.18 11.30 -2.55
CA TRP A 310 21.15 10.58 -1.74
C TRP A 310 21.90 9.49 -2.50
N LEU A 311 21.26 8.86 -3.50
CA LEU A 311 21.87 7.80 -4.29
C LEU A 311 23.05 8.33 -5.14
N ASN A 312 23.00 9.59 -5.55
CA ASN A 312 24.11 10.22 -6.26
C ASN A 312 25.34 10.46 -5.35
N LEU A 313 25.17 10.41 -4.04
CA LEU A 313 26.25 10.53 -3.04
C LEU A 313 26.81 9.16 -2.62
N ASN A 314 26.31 8.07 -3.18
CA ASN A 314 26.79 6.73 -2.88
C ASN A 314 28.21 6.53 -3.44
N GLU A 315 29.12 6.07 -2.59
CA GLU A 315 30.54 5.83 -2.96
C GLU A 315 30.88 4.34 -3.08
N ALA A 316 29.95 3.45 -2.74
CA ALA A 316 30.21 2.02 -2.76
C ALA A 316 29.60 1.33 -3.98
N THR A 317 30.30 0.33 -4.50
CA THR A 317 29.83 -0.53 -5.60
C THR A 317 28.97 -1.70 -5.11
N GLY A 318 29.02 -2.02 -3.82
CA GLY A 318 28.23 -3.09 -3.19
C GLY A 318 27.08 -2.53 -2.35
N VAL A 319 27.16 -2.71 -1.03
CA VAL A 319 26.15 -2.13 -0.12
C VAL A 319 26.27 -0.61 -0.15
N PRO A 320 25.19 0.13 -0.50
CA PRO A 320 25.23 1.59 -0.57
C PRO A 320 25.75 2.20 0.73
N SER A 321 26.62 3.20 0.60
CA SER A 321 27.23 3.88 1.77
C SER A 321 27.48 5.35 1.50
N LEU A 322 27.36 6.15 2.57
CA LEU A 322 27.64 7.59 2.59
C LEU A 322 28.80 7.90 3.52
N ASN A 323 29.58 8.92 3.19
CA ASN A 323 30.56 9.50 4.08
C ASN A 323 30.14 10.90 4.56
N THR A 324 30.75 11.36 5.66
CA THR A 324 30.41 12.66 6.27
C THR A 324 30.87 13.84 5.42
N THR A 325 31.88 13.68 4.57
CA THR A 325 32.39 14.73 3.70
C THR A 325 31.40 15.04 2.58
N SER A 326 30.91 14.01 1.90
CA SER A 326 29.91 14.15 0.85
C SER A 326 28.60 14.76 1.38
N ILE A 327 28.12 14.27 2.53
CA ILE A 327 26.95 14.85 3.20
C ILE A 327 27.21 16.31 3.63
N GLY A 328 28.38 16.58 4.21
CA GLY A 328 28.76 17.92 4.70
C GLY A 328 28.86 18.98 3.59
N ASN A 329 29.05 18.56 2.34
CA ASN A 329 29.12 19.46 1.19
C ASN A 329 27.75 19.68 0.50
N ILE A 330 26.66 19.07 0.97
CA ILE A 330 25.30 19.34 0.47
C ILE A 330 25.01 20.82 0.69
N GLU A 331 24.57 21.51 -0.36
CA GLU A 331 24.13 22.90 -0.30
C GLU A 331 22.70 22.98 0.18
N LEU A 332 22.47 23.83 1.17
CA LEU A 332 21.17 24.12 1.76
C LEU A 332 20.83 25.60 1.52
N LYS A 333 19.59 25.85 1.16
CA LYS A 333 19.04 27.21 1.03
C LYS A 333 18.28 27.55 2.32
N VAL A 334 18.75 28.52 3.06
CA VAL A 334 18.31 28.78 4.43
C VAL A 334 17.75 30.19 4.56
N PRO A 335 16.42 30.37 4.68
CA PRO A 335 15.81 31.66 5.00
C PRO A 335 16.00 32.03 6.46
N CYS A 336 15.52 33.19 6.86
CA CYS A 336 15.42 33.56 8.27
C CYS A 336 14.53 32.56 9.07
N LEU A 337 14.75 32.43 10.37
CA LEU A 337 14.04 31.46 11.23
C LEU A 337 12.52 31.60 11.19
N ALA A 338 11.99 32.81 11.01
CA ALA A 338 10.55 33.04 10.90
C ALA A 338 9.96 32.39 9.64
N GLU A 339 10.62 32.51 8.49
CA GLU A 339 10.16 31.84 7.26
C GLU A 339 10.35 30.33 7.33
N GLN A 340 11.48 29.85 7.89
CA GLN A 340 11.68 28.42 8.15
C GLN A 340 10.55 27.83 9.00
N THR A 341 10.11 28.56 10.02
CA THR A 341 8.99 28.14 10.88
C THR A 341 7.69 27.98 10.10
N LYS A 342 7.35 28.96 9.24
CA LYS A 342 6.14 28.89 8.41
C LYS A 342 6.19 27.68 7.44
N ILE A 343 7.33 27.50 6.77
CA ILE A 343 7.53 26.35 5.85
C ILE A 343 7.43 25.02 6.60
N ALA A 344 8.15 24.89 7.73
CA ALA A 344 8.16 23.67 8.51
C ALA A 344 6.77 23.32 9.06
N ASN A 345 6.02 24.31 9.53
CA ASN A 345 4.67 24.11 10.08
C ASN A 345 3.70 23.62 9.00
N VAL A 346 3.70 24.24 7.82
CA VAL A 346 2.80 23.83 6.71
C VAL A 346 3.14 22.43 6.25
N LEU A 347 4.40 22.11 6.00
CA LEU A 347 4.81 20.79 5.53
C LEU A 347 4.56 19.70 6.61
N SER A 348 4.85 20.01 7.88
CA SER A 348 4.57 19.09 9.00
C SER A 348 3.07 18.83 9.19
N ALA A 349 2.22 19.84 8.97
CA ALA A 349 0.76 19.67 9.02
C ALA A 349 0.25 18.75 7.90
N ILE A 350 0.87 18.80 6.70
CA ILE A 350 0.56 17.88 5.62
C ILE A 350 1.04 16.45 5.97
N ASP A 351 2.24 16.30 6.54
CA ASP A 351 2.76 15.01 6.99
C ASP A 351 1.84 14.35 8.02
N GLN A 352 1.36 15.12 9.00
CA GLN A 352 0.39 14.62 9.97
C GLN A 352 -0.90 14.11 9.32
N LYS A 353 -1.42 14.83 8.30
CA LYS A 353 -2.60 14.39 7.55
C LYS A 353 -2.33 13.08 6.79
N ILE A 354 -1.17 12.95 6.15
CA ILE A 354 -0.76 11.73 5.44
C ILE A 354 -0.68 10.56 6.42
N GLU A 355 -0.04 10.77 7.58
CA GLU A 355 0.09 9.73 8.62
C GLU A 355 -1.27 9.28 9.17
N VAL A 356 -2.17 10.23 9.46
CA VAL A 356 -3.53 9.93 9.94
C VAL A 356 -4.29 9.08 8.90
N VAL A 357 -4.22 9.46 7.63
CA VAL A 357 -4.89 8.69 6.56
C VAL A 357 -4.26 7.31 6.39
N SER A 358 -2.92 7.18 6.50
CA SER A 358 -2.23 5.88 6.47
C SER A 358 -2.73 4.96 7.60
N LYS A 359 -2.83 5.46 8.83
CA LYS A 359 -3.38 4.70 9.97
C LYS A 359 -4.84 4.29 9.74
N GLN A 360 -5.66 5.18 9.17
CA GLN A 360 -7.05 4.86 8.83
C GLN A 360 -7.15 3.74 7.79
N ILE A 361 -6.26 3.71 6.78
CA ILE A 361 -6.20 2.64 5.78
C ILE A 361 -5.89 1.29 6.46
N GLU A 362 -4.86 1.25 7.29
CA GLU A 362 -4.47 0.02 8.00
C GLU A 362 -5.59 -0.49 8.93
N GLN A 363 -6.21 0.41 9.69
CA GLN A 363 -7.35 0.06 10.56
C GLN A 363 -8.53 -0.46 9.74
N ALA A 364 -8.87 0.17 8.62
CA ALA A 364 -9.96 -0.26 7.76
C ALA A 364 -9.70 -1.63 7.13
N LYS A 365 -8.47 -1.89 6.67
CA LYS A 365 -8.05 -3.21 6.15
C LYS A 365 -8.14 -4.29 7.22
N GLN A 366 -7.67 -4.00 8.42
CA GLN A 366 -7.74 -4.94 9.53
C GLN A 366 -9.19 -5.22 9.97
N TRP A 367 -10.02 -4.19 10.00
CA TRP A 367 -11.44 -4.33 10.27
C TRP A 367 -12.13 -5.18 9.20
N LYS A 368 -11.89 -4.93 7.89
CA LYS A 368 -12.38 -5.78 6.80
C LYS A 368 -12.00 -7.24 7.00
N LYS A 369 -10.74 -7.51 7.34
CA LYS A 369 -10.26 -8.88 7.61
C LYS A 369 -11.06 -9.54 8.75
N GLY A 370 -11.31 -8.81 9.83
CA GLY A 370 -12.13 -9.29 10.96
C GLY A 370 -13.58 -9.55 10.56
N LEU A 371 -14.18 -8.65 9.75
CA LEU A 371 -15.54 -8.84 9.22
C LEU A 371 -15.66 -10.11 8.39
N LEU A 372 -14.75 -10.32 7.43
CA LEU A 372 -14.75 -11.53 6.59
C LEU A 372 -14.65 -12.81 7.41
N GLN A 373 -13.83 -12.83 8.46
CA GLN A 373 -13.71 -13.97 9.36
C GLN A 373 -14.99 -14.24 10.19
N GLN A 374 -15.69 -13.19 10.61
CA GLN A 374 -16.86 -13.34 11.47
C GLN A 374 -18.17 -13.54 10.71
N MET A 375 -18.29 -12.97 9.52
CA MET A 375 -19.49 -13.02 8.68
C MET A 375 -19.60 -14.32 7.86
N PHE A 376 -18.49 -15.05 7.68
CA PHE A 376 -18.47 -16.25 6.84
C PHE A 376 -18.05 -17.53 7.56
N ILE A 377 -17.59 -17.44 8.82
CA ILE A 377 -17.06 -18.58 9.57
C ILE A 377 -17.75 -18.73 10.93
#